data_f9c842694b11d7dec4bf0889b1e99f9f
#
_entry.id   f9c842694b11d7dec4bf0889b1e99f9f
#
_cell.length_a   1.000
_cell.length_b   1.000
_cell.length_c   1.000
_cell.angle_alpha   90.00
_cell.angle_beta   90.00
_cell.angle_gamma   90.00
#
_symmetry.space_group_name_H-M   'P 1'
#
loop_
_entity.id
_entity.type
_entity.pdbx_description
1 polymer ?
#
loop_
_entity_poly.entity_id
_entity_poly.type
_entity_poly.pdbx_seq_one_letter_code
_entity_poly.pdbx_strand_id
1 'polypeptide(L)'
;MASLALQLGRKYVTAYSHPKSPQKFTQAQLLACLVLRAYLKTTYRGVVEFLETSESLRQRLGLERLPHYSTLKRFADRSEVLPIIDRMLADVVQQFAAGETEVALDSTGLETTSASAHFQTRSGRQRSKYVKLSVCVLVGSLLPAGLVVSWGPYNDKREARPLLTKIGSVVQPQRLFADKGYDAEWVHEHCRRDWHVESWIPPAVHRSDGGVNGHFRSQMTVEALKDAGYGRRWAVESFMSGLKRTTGAALNARLEKSLFVEAALRVLAYALRR
;
A
#
# COMPACT_ATOMS: atom_id res chain seq x y z
N MET A 1 5.95 -10.35 -13.04
CA MET A 1 6.24 -9.48 -11.89
C MET A 1 7.66 -8.90 -11.91
N ALA A 2 8.75 -9.66 -11.73
CA ALA A 2 10.11 -9.10 -11.65
C ALA A 2 10.53 -8.28 -12.89
N SER A 3 10.27 -8.78 -14.10
CA SER A 3 10.52 -8.04 -15.36
C SER A 3 9.68 -6.75 -15.45
N LEU A 4 8.41 -6.80 -15.01
CA LEU A 4 7.56 -5.61 -14.97
C LEU A 4 8.07 -4.59 -13.93
N ALA A 5 8.50 -5.05 -12.75
CA ALA A 5 9.13 -4.19 -11.75
C ALA A 5 10.39 -3.50 -12.30
N LEU A 6 11.21 -4.22 -13.07
CA LEU A 6 12.40 -3.67 -13.72
C LEU A 6 12.02 -2.62 -14.80
N GLN A 7 11.04 -2.94 -15.63
CA GLN A 7 10.55 -2.04 -16.68
C GLN A 7 9.97 -0.74 -16.10
N LEU A 8 9.08 -0.86 -15.13
CA LEU A 8 8.50 0.30 -14.44
C LEU A 8 9.57 1.09 -13.68
N GLY A 9 10.49 0.40 -13.00
CA GLY A 9 11.59 1.07 -12.29
C GLY A 9 12.41 1.96 -13.22
N ARG A 10 12.71 1.51 -14.44
CA ARG A 10 13.47 2.30 -15.44
C ARG A 10 12.83 3.64 -15.80
N LYS A 11 11.51 3.77 -15.65
CA LYS A 11 10.81 5.06 -15.88
C LYS A 11 11.04 6.07 -14.75
N TYR A 12 11.25 5.61 -13.53
CA TYR A 12 11.18 6.44 -12.33
C TYR A 12 12.50 6.61 -11.59
N VAL A 13 13.53 5.86 -11.97
CA VAL A 13 14.87 6.03 -11.43
C VAL A 13 15.91 6.22 -12.53
N THR A 14 16.91 7.05 -12.27
CA THR A 14 18.12 7.11 -13.09
C THR A 14 18.87 5.78 -13.02
N ALA A 15 19.66 5.46 -14.04
CA ALA A 15 20.41 4.21 -14.05
C ALA A 15 21.27 4.07 -12.77
N TYR A 16 21.96 5.13 -12.40
CA TYR A 16 22.84 5.19 -11.24
C TYR A 16 22.58 6.43 -10.39
N SER A 17 22.82 6.36 -9.09
CA SER A 17 22.58 7.47 -8.17
C SER A 17 23.56 8.64 -8.33
N HIS A 18 24.74 8.37 -8.88
CA HIS A 18 25.77 9.38 -9.10
C HIS A 18 26.69 8.96 -10.26
N PRO A 19 27.17 9.88 -11.10
CA PRO A 19 28.09 9.56 -12.23
C PRO A 19 29.35 8.82 -11.81
N LYS A 20 29.88 9.12 -10.61
CA LYS A 20 31.07 8.46 -10.05
C LYS A 20 30.75 7.18 -9.27
N SER A 21 29.51 6.66 -9.32
CA SER A 21 29.16 5.39 -8.67
C SER A 21 29.85 4.21 -9.38
N PRO A 22 30.08 3.06 -8.69
CA PRO A 22 30.72 1.88 -9.29
C PRO A 22 29.98 1.24 -10.47
N GLN A 23 28.81 1.74 -10.84
CA GLN A 23 27.97 1.31 -12.02
C GLN A 23 27.78 -0.21 -12.16
N LYS A 24 27.83 -0.96 -11.04
CA LYS A 24 27.68 -2.42 -11.03
C LYS A 24 26.24 -2.89 -11.16
N PHE A 25 25.30 -2.10 -10.64
CA PHE A 25 23.87 -2.39 -10.63
C PHE A 25 23.09 -1.11 -10.87
N THR A 26 22.13 -1.17 -11.78
CA THR A 26 21.20 -0.05 -11.96
C THR A 26 20.23 0.02 -10.79
N GLN A 27 19.72 1.21 -10.48
CA GLN A 27 18.72 1.39 -9.43
C GLN A 27 17.43 0.60 -9.72
N ALA A 28 17.04 0.47 -10.99
CA ALA A 28 15.89 -0.34 -11.41
C ALA A 28 16.11 -1.83 -11.14
N GLN A 29 17.33 -2.37 -11.33
CA GLN A 29 17.66 -3.74 -10.96
C GLN A 29 17.54 -3.97 -9.46
N LEU A 30 18.08 -3.05 -8.65
CA LEU A 30 17.97 -3.14 -7.19
C LEU A 30 16.51 -3.08 -6.73
N LEU A 31 15.70 -2.21 -7.33
CA LEU A 31 14.26 -2.12 -7.04
C LEU A 31 13.53 -3.42 -7.38
N ALA A 32 13.79 -4.00 -8.56
CA ALA A 32 13.20 -5.28 -8.95
C ALA A 32 13.58 -6.43 -7.99
N CYS A 33 14.83 -6.45 -7.49
CA CYS A 33 15.24 -7.39 -6.44
C CYS A 33 14.47 -7.17 -5.12
N LEU A 34 14.19 -5.90 -4.75
CA LEU A 34 13.40 -5.60 -3.55
C LEU A 34 11.94 -6.03 -3.69
N VAL A 35 11.33 -5.82 -4.86
CA VAL A 35 9.97 -6.30 -5.16
C VAL A 35 9.92 -7.84 -5.08
N LEU A 36 10.91 -8.51 -5.66
CA LEU A 36 11.04 -9.96 -5.60
C LEU A 36 11.19 -10.45 -4.14
N ARG A 37 12.03 -9.79 -3.35
CA ARG A 37 12.20 -10.06 -1.92
C ARG A 37 10.86 -10.00 -1.17
N ALA A 38 10.08 -8.92 -1.41
CA ALA A 38 8.78 -8.73 -0.76
C ALA A 38 7.79 -9.84 -1.15
N TYR A 39 7.76 -10.23 -2.42
CA TYR A 39 6.91 -11.30 -2.93
C TYR A 39 7.28 -12.67 -2.33
N LEU A 40 8.57 -12.99 -2.28
CA LEU A 40 9.07 -14.26 -1.75
C LEU A 40 9.04 -14.33 -0.22
N LYS A 41 8.62 -13.28 0.49
CA LYS A 41 8.62 -13.19 1.97
C LYS A 41 9.98 -13.48 2.59
N THR A 42 11.07 -13.18 1.87
CA THR A 42 12.41 -13.58 2.28
C THR A 42 13.22 -12.41 2.83
N THR A 43 14.41 -12.70 3.36
CA THR A 43 15.38 -11.71 3.83
C THR A 43 16.18 -11.11 2.66
N TYR A 44 16.98 -10.06 2.93
CA TYR A 44 17.91 -9.55 1.92
C TYR A 44 18.96 -10.58 1.49
N ARG A 45 19.38 -11.48 2.38
CA ARG A 45 20.26 -12.60 2.03
C ARG A 45 19.53 -13.64 1.22
N GLY A 46 18.36 -14.07 1.68
CA GLY A 46 17.57 -15.10 0.99
C GLY A 46 17.17 -14.73 -0.44
N VAL A 47 16.89 -13.44 -0.75
CA VAL A 47 16.64 -13.06 -2.15
C VAL A 47 17.91 -13.14 -3.01
N VAL A 48 19.10 -12.87 -2.45
CA VAL A 48 20.38 -13.03 -3.16
C VAL A 48 20.65 -14.51 -3.42
N GLU A 49 20.51 -15.38 -2.42
CA GLU A 49 20.63 -16.83 -2.55
C GLU A 49 19.64 -17.40 -3.58
N PHE A 50 18.39 -16.93 -3.55
CA PHE A 50 17.40 -17.32 -4.56
C PHE A 50 17.82 -16.91 -5.98
N LEU A 51 18.33 -15.69 -6.14
CA LEU A 51 18.87 -15.22 -7.42
C LEU A 51 20.11 -16.01 -7.88
N GLU A 52 20.93 -16.49 -6.95
CA GLU A 52 22.10 -17.31 -7.23
C GLU A 52 21.71 -18.64 -7.88
N THR A 53 20.62 -19.25 -7.39
CA THR A 53 20.12 -20.54 -7.92
C THR A 53 19.26 -20.41 -9.17
N SER A 54 18.82 -19.20 -9.54
CA SER A 54 17.90 -18.97 -10.66
C SER A 54 18.54 -18.18 -11.81
N GLU A 55 19.21 -18.87 -12.73
CA GLU A 55 19.86 -18.26 -13.90
C GLU A 55 18.84 -17.50 -14.78
N SER A 56 17.70 -18.11 -15.08
CA SER A 56 16.67 -17.50 -15.91
C SER A 56 16.16 -16.16 -15.33
N LEU A 57 16.06 -16.06 -14.02
CA LEU A 57 15.63 -14.82 -13.38
C LEU A 57 16.72 -13.76 -13.38
N ARG A 58 17.99 -14.17 -13.19
CA ARG A 58 19.14 -13.25 -13.36
C ARG A 58 19.18 -12.65 -14.76
N GLN A 59 19.06 -13.48 -15.79
CA GLN A 59 19.01 -13.03 -17.19
C GLN A 59 17.86 -12.05 -17.44
N ARG A 60 16.65 -12.34 -16.95
CA ARG A 60 15.49 -11.45 -17.06
C ARG A 60 15.69 -10.10 -16.38
N LEU A 61 16.45 -10.06 -15.29
CA LEU A 61 16.82 -8.85 -14.57
C LEU A 61 18.08 -8.17 -15.12
N GLY A 62 18.77 -8.78 -16.10
CA GLY A 62 20.03 -8.29 -16.63
C GLY A 62 21.14 -8.22 -15.59
N LEU A 63 21.16 -9.18 -14.65
CA LEU A 63 22.15 -9.25 -13.57
C LEU A 63 23.32 -10.13 -14.00
N GLU A 64 24.39 -9.51 -14.46
CA GLU A 64 25.68 -10.20 -14.74
C GLU A 64 26.36 -10.65 -13.43
N ARG A 65 26.15 -9.90 -12.37
CA ARG A 65 26.66 -10.18 -11.02
C ARG A 65 25.52 -10.06 -10.01
N LEU A 66 25.67 -10.71 -8.86
CA LEU A 66 24.70 -10.61 -7.78
C LEU A 66 25.02 -9.42 -6.87
N PRO A 67 24.00 -8.60 -6.52
CA PRO A 67 24.20 -7.54 -5.54
C PRO A 67 24.39 -8.15 -4.15
N HIS A 68 25.36 -7.65 -3.40
CA HIS A 68 25.46 -8.01 -2.01
C HIS A 68 24.23 -7.55 -1.23
N TYR A 69 23.77 -8.32 -0.25
CA TYR A 69 22.54 -8.02 0.50
C TYR A 69 22.55 -6.63 1.14
N SER A 70 23.73 -6.13 1.56
CA SER A 70 23.84 -4.77 2.12
C SER A 70 23.67 -3.68 1.07
N THR A 71 23.90 -3.95 -0.21
CA THR A 71 23.63 -3.02 -1.31
C THR A 71 22.12 -2.86 -1.48
N LEU A 72 21.35 -3.96 -1.46
CA LEU A 72 19.88 -3.93 -1.47
C LEU A 72 19.33 -3.18 -0.25
N LYS A 73 19.88 -3.46 0.95
CA LYS A 73 19.46 -2.78 2.18
C LYS A 73 19.69 -1.28 2.12
N ARG A 74 20.92 -0.85 1.72
CA ARG A 74 21.26 0.57 1.59
C ARG A 74 20.38 1.28 0.54
N PHE A 75 20.06 0.61 -0.56
CA PHE A 75 19.14 1.16 -1.54
C PHE A 75 17.73 1.29 -0.98
N ALA A 76 17.20 0.27 -0.30
CA ALA A 76 15.88 0.30 0.32
C ALA A 76 15.71 1.41 1.39
N ASP A 77 16.80 1.81 2.04
CA ASP A 77 16.78 2.84 3.09
C ASP A 77 16.78 4.28 2.54
N ARG A 78 16.85 4.47 1.24
CA ARG A 78 16.81 5.81 0.64
C ARG A 78 15.42 6.43 0.73
N SER A 79 15.37 7.73 0.96
CA SER A 79 14.11 8.48 1.11
C SER A 79 13.27 8.50 -0.16
N GLU A 80 13.90 8.40 -1.32
CA GLU A 80 13.24 8.42 -2.62
C GLU A 80 12.48 7.14 -2.98
N VAL A 81 12.73 6.02 -2.27
CA VAL A 81 12.13 4.72 -2.62
C VAL A 81 10.61 4.71 -2.43
N LEU A 82 10.08 5.30 -1.37
CA LEU A 82 8.63 5.41 -1.18
C LEU A 82 7.94 6.21 -2.29
N PRO A 83 8.40 7.44 -2.63
CA PRO A 83 7.85 8.17 -3.77
C PRO A 83 7.95 7.43 -5.12
N ILE A 84 8.99 6.62 -5.32
CA ILE A 84 9.14 5.81 -6.52
C ILE A 84 8.06 4.72 -6.56
N ILE A 85 7.81 4.04 -5.43
CA ILE A 85 6.75 3.03 -5.31
C ILE A 85 5.38 3.64 -5.60
N ASP A 86 5.07 4.82 -5.06
CA ASP A 86 3.82 5.53 -5.34
C ASP A 86 3.62 5.78 -6.84
N ARG A 87 4.66 6.27 -7.53
CA ARG A 87 4.61 6.49 -8.99
C ARG A 87 4.46 5.20 -9.78
N MET A 88 5.11 4.12 -9.38
CA MET A 88 4.94 2.82 -10.03
C MET A 88 3.52 2.26 -9.86
N LEU A 89 2.92 2.42 -8.69
CA LEU A 89 1.52 2.02 -8.45
C LEU A 89 0.55 2.84 -9.32
N ALA A 90 0.76 4.15 -9.40
CA ALA A 90 -0.04 5.01 -10.27
C ALA A 90 0.05 4.58 -11.75
N ASP A 91 1.25 4.26 -12.24
CA ASP A 91 1.47 3.79 -13.61
C ASP A 91 0.78 2.43 -13.87
N VAL A 92 0.81 1.51 -12.89
CA VAL A 92 0.07 0.24 -12.97
C VAL A 92 -1.43 0.48 -13.11
N VAL A 93 -2.00 1.38 -12.31
CA VAL A 93 -3.42 1.72 -12.40
C VAL A 93 -3.76 2.33 -13.76
N GLN A 94 -2.97 3.28 -14.22
CA GLN A 94 -3.19 3.93 -15.52
C GLN A 94 -3.10 2.96 -16.70
N GLN A 95 -2.22 1.96 -16.63
CA GLN A 95 -2.05 0.99 -17.70
C GLN A 95 -3.12 -0.11 -17.72
N PHE A 96 -3.59 -0.54 -16.56
CA PHE A 96 -4.40 -1.76 -16.44
C PHE A 96 -5.83 -1.53 -15.95
N ALA A 97 -6.15 -0.34 -15.43
CA ALA A 97 -7.45 -0.05 -14.84
C ALA A 97 -7.97 1.36 -15.17
N ALA A 98 -7.48 1.98 -16.23
CA ALA A 98 -7.97 3.26 -16.73
C ALA A 98 -9.46 3.11 -17.12
N GLY A 99 -10.35 3.86 -16.46
CA GLY A 99 -11.80 3.80 -16.70
C GLY A 99 -12.58 3.10 -15.59
N GLU A 100 -11.93 2.51 -14.60
CA GLU A 100 -12.64 2.13 -13.38
C GLU A 100 -13.06 3.37 -12.59
N THR A 101 -14.31 3.40 -12.17
CA THR A 101 -14.93 4.59 -11.57
C THR A 101 -15.30 4.42 -10.10
N GLU A 102 -14.99 3.28 -9.52
CA GLU A 102 -15.33 2.98 -8.13
C GLU A 102 -14.09 2.60 -7.33
N VAL A 103 -13.96 3.21 -6.15
CA VAL A 103 -12.84 2.96 -5.24
C VAL A 103 -13.33 2.61 -3.84
N ALA A 104 -12.55 1.78 -3.15
CA ALA A 104 -12.81 1.42 -1.76
C ALA A 104 -11.57 1.69 -0.89
N LEU A 105 -11.79 2.30 0.28
CA LEU A 105 -10.75 2.66 1.24
C LEU A 105 -10.89 1.82 2.51
N ASP A 106 -9.75 1.37 3.01
CA ASP A 106 -9.66 0.77 4.34
C ASP A 106 -8.22 0.81 4.87
N SER A 107 -8.06 0.51 6.14
CA SER A 107 -6.77 0.44 6.82
C SER A 107 -6.54 -0.93 7.44
N THR A 108 -5.29 -1.39 7.45
CA THR A 108 -4.92 -2.62 8.13
C THR A 108 -3.61 -2.46 8.89
N GLY A 109 -3.45 -3.22 9.98
CA GLY A 109 -2.20 -3.31 10.71
C GLY A 109 -1.28 -4.39 10.15
N LEU A 110 0.01 -4.06 10.02
CA LEU A 110 1.09 -5.01 9.79
C LEU A 110 1.95 -5.09 11.07
N GLU A 111 2.21 -6.31 11.50
CA GLU A 111 2.98 -6.55 12.72
C GLU A 111 4.45 -6.15 12.55
N THR A 112 5.04 -5.56 13.60
CA THR A 112 6.43 -5.06 13.55
C THR A 112 7.42 -5.95 14.29
N THR A 113 6.94 -6.99 14.97
CA THR A 113 7.77 -7.89 15.75
C THR A 113 7.41 -9.35 15.45
N SER A 114 8.43 -10.18 15.35
CA SER A 114 8.30 -11.63 15.33
C SER A 114 8.20 -12.26 16.73
N ALA A 115 7.99 -11.46 17.78
CA ALA A 115 7.81 -11.97 19.13
C ALA A 115 6.54 -12.83 19.18
N SER A 116 6.69 -14.07 19.65
CA SER A 116 5.58 -15.01 19.72
C SER A 116 4.44 -14.47 20.60
N ALA A 117 3.20 -14.87 20.29
CA ALA A 117 2.05 -14.53 21.11
C ALA A 117 2.27 -14.96 22.58
N HIS A 118 2.97 -16.05 22.81
CA HIS A 118 3.35 -16.53 24.13
C HIS A 118 4.25 -15.56 24.91
N PHE A 119 5.25 -14.95 24.25
CA PHE A 119 6.10 -13.94 24.89
C PHE A 119 5.31 -12.67 25.27
N GLN A 120 4.38 -12.26 24.42
CA GLN A 120 3.51 -11.09 24.67
C GLN A 120 2.56 -11.32 25.83
N THR A 121 1.92 -12.49 25.90
CA THR A 121 1.06 -12.89 27.03
C THR A 121 1.84 -12.96 28.33
N ARG A 122 3.06 -13.48 28.29
CA ARG A 122 3.92 -13.64 29.47
C ARG A 122 4.52 -12.33 29.96
N SER A 123 4.81 -11.38 29.08
CA SER A 123 5.42 -10.09 29.42
C SER A 123 4.38 -9.01 29.82
N GLY A 124 3.09 -9.28 29.67
CA GLY A 124 2.00 -8.32 29.95
C GLY A 124 2.04 -7.07 29.07
N ARG A 125 2.94 -7.00 28.08
CA ARG A 125 3.08 -5.85 27.20
C ARG A 125 2.04 -5.90 26.09
N GLN A 126 1.04 -5.04 26.15
CA GLN A 126 0.15 -4.80 25.02
C GLN A 126 0.95 -4.27 23.82
N ARG A 127 0.60 -4.73 22.61
CA ARG A 127 1.13 -4.17 21.37
C ARG A 127 0.69 -2.72 21.22
N SER A 128 1.55 -1.76 21.55
CA SER A 128 1.23 -0.35 21.46
C SER A 128 1.46 0.23 20.05
N LYS A 129 2.31 -0.38 19.24
CA LYS A 129 2.66 0.14 17.91
C LYS A 129 2.68 -0.95 16.84
N TYR A 130 2.07 -0.67 15.70
CA TYR A 130 2.11 -1.47 14.47
C TYR A 130 2.20 -0.53 13.27
N VAL A 131 2.68 -1.02 12.14
CA VAL A 131 2.64 -0.25 10.90
C VAL A 131 1.23 -0.31 10.35
N LYS A 132 0.58 0.85 10.29
CA LYS A 132 -0.74 1.02 9.70
C LYS A 132 -0.58 1.28 8.21
N LEU A 133 -1.27 0.49 7.41
CA LEU A 133 -1.34 0.61 5.97
C LEU A 133 -2.76 1.01 5.58
N SER A 134 -2.96 2.24 5.14
CA SER A 134 -4.22 2.74 4.59
C SER A 134 -4.12 2.68 3.07
N VAL A 135 -5.05 1.99 2.41
CA VAL A 135 -5.02 1.76 0.97
C VAL A 135 -6.37 2.09 0.37
N CYS A 136 -6.33 2.71 -0.81
CA CYS A 136 -7.46 2.80 -1.70
C CYS A 136 -7.27 1.83 -2.86
N VAL A 137 -8.27 1.01 -3.14
CA VAL A 137 -8.26 0.09 -4.27
C VAL A 137 -9.39 0.39 -5.24
N LEU A 138 -9.16 0.11 -6.50
CA LEU A 138 -10.21 0.06 -7.53
C LEU A 138 -11.07 -1.18 -7.30
N VAL A 139 -12.39 -1.03 -7.36
CA VAL A 139 -13.33 -2.09 -6.98
C VAL A 139 -13.30 -3.27 -7.94
N GLY A 140 -13.14 -3.04 -9.24
CA GLY A 140 -13.13 -4.07 -10.26
C GLY A 140 -11.83 -4.87 -10.31
N SER A 141 -10.70 -4.19 -10.50
CA SER A 141 -9.38 -4.82 -10.65
C SER A 141 -8.73 -5.20 -9.32
N LEU A 142 -9.14 -4.61 -8.20
CA LEU A 142 -8.46 -4.63 -6.90
C LEU A 142 -7.02 -4.08 -7.00
N LEU A 143 -6.72 -3.19 -7.94
CA LEU A 143 -5.44 -2.51 -8.02
C LEU A 143 -5.39 -1.33 -7.03
N PRO A 144 -4.29 -1.13 -6.29
CA PRO A 144 -4.17 -0.03 -5.34
C PRO A 144 -3.92 1.30 -6.07
N ALA A 145 -4.90 2.20 -6.00
CA ALA A 145 -4.80 3.56 -6.56
C ALA A 145 -4.00 4.52 -5.67
N GLY A 146 -3.81 4.17 -4.41
CA GLY A 146 -3.00 4.96 -3.48
C GLY A 146 -2.79 4.25 -2.16
N LEU A 147 -1.70 4.58 -1.50
CA LEU A 147 -1.39 4.08 -0.16
C LEU A 147 -0.77 5.16 0.74
N VAL A 148 -1.04 5.05 2.03
CA VAL A 148 -0.37 5.78 3.09
C VAL A 148 0.12 4.79 4.13
N VAL A 149 1.39 4.90 4.51
CA VAL A 149 2.00 4.09 5.56
C VAL A 149 2.26 4.99 6.76
N SER A 150 1.77 4.61 7.92
CA SER A 150 1.89 5.36 9.17
C SER A 150 2.03 4.43 10.36
N TRP A 151 2.10 4.99 11.56
CA TRP A 151 2.00 4.21 12.79
C TRP A 151 0.55 4.06 13.25
N GLY A 152 0.15 2.86 13.71
CA GLY A 152 -1.06 2.66 14.50
C GLY A 152 -0.76 2.73 16.01
N PRO A 153 -1.81 2.87 16.83
CA PRO A 153 -3.26 2.77 16.58
C PRO A 153 -3.97 4.13 16.42
N TYR A 154 -3.57 4.98 15.50
CA TYR A 154 -4.27 6.24 15.26
C TYR A 154 -5.54 6.04 14.41
N ASN A 155 -6.49 6.99 14.55
CA ASN A 155 -7.76 7.01 13.82
C ASN A 155 -7.51 7.12 12.30
N ASP A 156 -8.33 6.43 11.50
CA ASP A 156 -8.23 6.39 10.03
C ASP A 156 -8.41 7.76 9.36
N LYS A 157 -9.17 8.66 9.97
CA LYS A 157 -9.37 10.05 9.52
C LYS A 157 -8.06 10.83 9.34
N ARG A 158 -7.04 10.48 10.12
CA ARG A 158 -5.73 11.13 10.03
C ARG A 158 -5.05 10.91 8.68
N GLU A 159 -5.17 9.69 8.13
CA GLU A 159 -4.60 9.30 6.86
C GLU A 159 -5.52 9.61 5.67
N ALA A 160 -6.78 10.00 5.93
CA ALA A 160 -7.75 10.26 4.88
C ALA A 160 -7.29 11.37 3.91
N ARG A 161 -6.87 12.54 4.41
CA ARG A 161 -6.45 13.65 3.56
C ARG A 161 -5.26 13.30 2.66
N PRO A 162 -4.11 12.80 3.16
CA PRO A 162 -3.00 12.43 2.29
C PRO A 162 -3.35 11.28 1.33
N LEU A 163 -4.23 10.35 1.73
CA LEU A 163 -4.68 9.27 0.86
C LEU A 163 -5.55 9.80 -0.27
N LEU A 164 -6.57 10.62 0.02
CA LEU A 164 -7.46 11.23 -0.97
C LEU A 164 -6.69 12.11 -1.98
N THR A 165 -5.71 12.88 -1.51
CA THR A 165 -4.83 13.67 -2.39
C THR A 165 -4.07 12.78 -3.38
N LYS A 166 -3.51 11.65 -2.92
CA LYS A 166 -2.81 10.70 -3.79
C LYS A 166 -3.75 10.08 -4.82
N ILE A 167 -4.93 9.65 -4.39
CA ILE A 167 -5.92 9.02 -5.28
C ILE A 167 -6.35 10.01 -6.37
N GLY A 168 -6.67 11.25 -6.02
CA GLY A 168 -7.12 12.27 -6.96
C GLY A 168 -6.09 12.62 -8.04
N SER A 169 -4.80 12.35 -7.80
CA SER A 169 -3.76 12.50 -8.82
C SER A 169 -3.64 11.29 -9.77
N VAL A 170 -4.29 10.17 -9.46
CA VAL A 170 -4.15 8.91 -10.20
C VAL A 170 -5.42 8.53 -10.93
N VAL A 171 -6.58 8.69 -10.28
CA VAL A 171 -7.90 8.31 -10.82
C VAL A 171 -8.94 9.40 -10.55
N GLN A 172 -10.00 9.41 -11.38
CA GLN A 172 -11.19 10.23 -11.19
C GLN A 172 -12.40 9.31 -10.94
N PRO A 173 -12.59 8.82 -9.71
CA PRO A 173 -13.69 7.93 -9.42
C PRO A 173 -15.03 8.70 -9.39
N GLN A 174 -16.12 8.00 -9.64
CA GLN A 174 -17.48 8.48 -9.43
C GLN A 174 -17.97 8.17 -8.01
N ARG A 175 -17.54 7.02 -7.45
CA ARG A 175 -17.95 6.54 -6.13
C ARG A 175 -16.77 6.13 -5.28
N LEU A 176 -16.85 6.48 -4.00
CA LEU A 176 -15.89 6.14 -2.98
C LEU A 176 -16.61 5.47 -1.82
N PHE A 177 -16.18 4.25 -1.48
CA PHE A 177 -16.66 3.48 -0.34
C PHE A 177 -15.58 3.41 0.73
N ALA A 178 -15.92 3.72 1.99
CA ALA A 178 -14.97 3.59 3.10
C ALA A 178 -15.67 3.11 4.37
N ASP A 179 -14.88 2.58 5.32
CA ASP A 179 -15.40 2.17 6.61
C ASP A 179 -15.76 3.39 7.48
N LYS A 180 -16.61 3.17 8.49
CA LYS A 180 -17.00 4.17 9.50
C LYS A 180 -15.80 4.83 10.21
N GLY A 181 -14.62 4.21 10.20
CA GLY A 181 -13.37 4.81 10.67
C GLY A 181 -13.02 6.11 9.94
N TYR A 182 -13.48 6.28 8.71
CA TYR A 182 -13.30 7.47 7.87
C TYR A 182 -14.47 8.47 8.00
N ASP A 183 -15.53 8.16 8.77
CA ASP A 183 -16.70 9.01 8.88
C ASP A 183 -16.38 10.37 9.53
N ALA A 184 -16.36 11.40 8.71
CA ALA A 184 -16.27 12.80 9.12
C ALA A 184 -16.90 13.67 8.03
N GLU A 185 -17.63 14.74 8.42
CA GLU A 185 -18.28 15.64 7.48
C GLU A 185 -17.30 16.20 6.46
N TRP A 186 -16.10 16.62 6.89
CA TRP A 186 -15.08 17.16 5.99
C TRP A 186 -14.59 16.15 4.92
N VAL A 187 -14.64 14.83 5.19
CA VAL A 187 -14.31 13.81 4.19
C VAL A 187 -15.36 13.80 3.10
N HIS A 188 -16.64 13.83 3.48
CA HIS A 188 -17.74 13.90 2.53
C HIS A 188 -17.72 15.22 1.74
N GLU A 189 -17.46 16.35 2.41
CA GLU A 189 -17.35 17.66 1.75
C GLU A 189 -16.23 17.66 0.72
N HIS A 190 -15.06 17.20 1.08
CA HIS A 190 -13.94 17.08 0.15
C HIS A 190 -14.27 16.19 -1.04
N CYS A 191 -14.85 15.01 -0.83
CA CYS A 191 -15.23 14.12 -1.91
C CYS A 191 -16.31 14.75 -2.80
N ARG A 192 -17.41 15.25 -2.22
CA ARG A 192 -18.60 15.65 -2.98
C ARG A 192 -18.50 17.06 -3.55
N ARG A 193 -17.93 18.03 -2.81
CA ARG A 193 -17.82 19.43 -3.24
C ARG A 193 -16.55 19.70 -4.04
N ASP A 194 -15.40 19.26 -3.54
CA ASP A 194 -14.12 19.60 -4.14
C ASP A 194 -13.76 18.64 -5.28
N TRP A 195 -14.05 17.36 -5.10
CA TRP A 195 -13.61 16.31 -6.01
C TRP A 195 -14.75 15.76 -6.91
N HIS A 196 -15.99 16.11 -6.64
CA HIS A 196 -17.20 15.65 -7.35
C HIS A 196 -17.36 14.12 -7.34
N VAL A 197 -17.02 13.48 -6.24
CA VAL A 197 -17.09 12.02 -6.01
C VAL A 197 -18.17 11.72 -4.98
N GLU A 198 -19.06 10.81 -5.27
CA GLU A 198 -20.04 10.32 -4.31
C GLU A 198 -19.35 9.48 -3.20
N SER A 199 -19.28 10.00 -2.00
CA SER A 199 -18.72 9.31 -0.84
C SER A 199 -19.81 8.56 -0.08
N TRP A 200 -19.59 7.27 0.15
CA TRP A 200 -20.49 6.36 0.85
C TRP A 200 -19.75 5.75 2.05
N ILE A 201 -19.98 6.34 3.24
CA ILE A 201 -19.31 6.03 4.50
C ILE A 201 -20.35 5.93 5.59
N PRO A 202 -20.55 4.78 6.25
CA PRO A 202 -21.51 4.65 7.33
C PRO A 202 -21.19 5.61 8.48
N PRO A 203 -22.18 6.29 9.08
CA PRO A 203 -21.93 7.22 10.14
C PRO A 203 -21.52 6.49 11.44
N ALA A 204 -20.53 7.04 12.11
CA ALA A 204 -20.19 6.67 13.49
C ALA A 204 -21.12 7.42 14.43
N VAL A 205 -22.12 6.74 14.98
CA VAL A 205 -23.08 7.32 15.92
C VAL A 205 -22.43 7.38 17.31
N HIS A 206 -22.29 8.59 17.84
CA HIS A 206 -21.72 8.84 19.18
C HIS A 206 -22.74 9.42 20.16
N ARG A 207 -23.89 9.85 19.65
CA ARG A 207 -24.96 10.45 20.46
C ARG A 207 -25.89 9.37 21.02
N SER A 208 -26.35 9.55 22.25
CA SER A 208 -27.29 8.64 22.90
C SER A 208 -28.67 8.60 22.24
N ASP A 209 -29.04 9.68 21.54
CA ASP A 209 -30.30 9.79 20.79
C ASP A 209 -30.23 9.18 19.37
N GLY A 210 -29.08 8.61 19.00
CA GLY A 210 -28.84 8.06 17.65
C GLY A 210 -28.66 9.11 16.55
N GLY A 211 -28.67 10.40 16.88
CA GLY A 211 -28.58 11.49 15.91
C GLY A 211 -27.20 11.58 15.26
N VAL A 212 -27.17 11.89 13.97
CA VAL A 212 -25.97 12.13 13.18
C VAL A 212 -25.92 13.60 12.77
N ASN A 213 -24.88 14.31 13.18
CA ASN A 213 -24.65 15.68 12.77
C ASN A 213 -23.87 15.71 11.45
N GLY A 214 -24.15 16.72 10.62
CA GLY A 214 -23.50 16.93 9.32
C GLY A 214 -24.48 16.79 8.17
N HIS A 215 -24.31 17.62 7.14
CA HIS A 215 -25.20 17.63 5.99
C HIS A 215 -25.13 16.34 5.17
N PHE A 216 -23.93 15.88 4.86
CA PHE A 216 -23.75 14.65 4.10
C PHE A 216 -23.84 13.39 4.96
N ARG A 217 -23.32 13.44 6.18
CA ARG A 217 -23.36 12.31 7.11
C ARG A 217 -24.79 11.87 7.46
N SER A 218 -25.72 12.83 7.63
CA SER A 218 -27.13 12.53 7.91
C SER A 218 -27.85 11.82 6.74
N GLN A 219 -27.33 11.91 5.53
CA GLN A 219 -27.87 11.23 4.34
C GLN A 219 -27.42 9.77 4.23
N MET A 220 -26.45 9.34 5.05
CA MET A 220 -25.89 7.98 5.00
C MET A 220 -26.78 6.99 5.77
N THR A 221 -28.04 6.88 5.37
CA THR A 221 -28.99 5.89 5.93
C THR A 221 -28.65 4.47 5.43
N VAL A 222 -29.20 3.46 6.10
CA VAL A 222 -29.01 2.06 5.70
C VAL A 222 -29.52 1.81 4.28
N GLU A 223 -30.67 2.39 3.93
CA GLU A 223 -31.29 2.30 2.62
C GLU A 223 -30.41 2.98 1.57
N ALA A 224 -29.98 4.22 1.79
CA ALA A 224 -29.10 4.95 0.88
C ALA A 224 -27.76 4.24 0.63
N LEU A 225 -27.16 3.67 1.67
CA LEU A 225 -25.93 2.88 1.54
C LEU A 225 -26.16 1.59 0.73
N LYS A 226 -27.30 0.93 0.93
CA LYS A 226 -27.68 -0.27 0.18
C LYS A 226 -27.90 0.05 -1.30
N ASP A 227 -28.65 1.11 -1.61
CA ASP A 227 -28.96 1.55 -2.97
C ASP A 227 -27.69 2.00 -3.72
N ALA A 228 -26.74 2.62 -3.03
CA ALA A 228 -25.44 2.97 -3.57
C ALA A 228 -24.53 1.75 -3.83
N GLY A 229 -24.91 0.58 -3.34
CA GLY A 229 -24.12 -0.63 -3.47
C GLY A 229 -22.89 -0.67 -2.54
N TYR A 230 -23.02 -0.14 -1.31
CA TYR A 230 -21.96 -0.07 -0.31
C TYR A 230 -21.27 -1.42 -0.05
N GLY A 231 -21.98 -2.53 -0.25
CA GLY A 231 -21.39 -3.88 -0.16
C GLY A 231 -20.13 -4.07 -1.00
N ARG A 232 -19.95 -3.28 -2.09
CA ARG A 232 -18.73 -3.30 -2.91
C ARG A 232 -17.45 -2.87 -2.17
N ARG A 233 -17.57 -2.28 -0.98
CA ARG A 233 -16.44 -2.04 -0.08
C ARG A 233 -15.65 -3.33 0.25
N TRP A 234 -16.27 -4.50 0.14
CA TRP A 234 -15.58 -5.79 0.31
C TRP A 234 -14.30 -5.91 -0.56
N ALA A 235 -14.22 -5.16 -1.65
CA ALA A 235 -13.07 -5.16 -2.55
C ALA A 235 -11.75 -4.84 -1.81
N VAL A 236 -11.75 -3.83 -0.93
CA VAL A 236 -10.55 -3.48 -0.16
C VAL A 236 -10.23 -4.54 0.90
N GLU A 237 -11.23 -5.17 1.51
CA GLU A 237 -11.03 -6.29 2.45
C GLU A 237 -10.40 -7.49 1.74
N SER A 238 -10.90 -7.83 0.55
CA SER A 238 -10.32 -8.87 -0.30
C SER A 238 -8.88 -8.58 -0.69
N PHE A 239 -8.59 -7.32 -1.05
CA PHE A 239 -7.23 -6.88 -1.32
C PHE A 239 -6.33 -7.08 -0.10
N MET A 240 -6.74 -6.59 1.08
CA MET A 240 -5.96 -6.70 2.33
C MET A 240 -5.69 -8.15 2.72
N SER A 241 -6.72 -9.00 2.61
CA SER A 241 -6.60 -10.43 2.87
C SER A 241 -5.62 -11.11 1.89
N GLY A 242 -5.77 -10.85 0.60
CA GLY A 242 -4.87 -11.35 -0.45
C GLY A 242 -3.43 -10.86 -0.28
N LEU A 243 -3.24 -9.58 0.05
CA LEU A 243 -1.94 -8.99 0.36
C LEU A 243 -1.24 -9.74 1.50
N LYS A 244 -1.91 -9.90 2.65
CA LYS A 244 -1.35 -10.57 3.83
C LYS A 244 -1.06 -12.05 3.55
N ARG A 245 -1.91 -12.77 2.85
CA ARG A 245 -1.67 -14.16 2.46
C ARG A 245 -0.47 -14.28 1.52
N THR A 246 -0.34 -13.36 0.57
CA THR A 246 0.73 -13.39 -0.44
C THR A 246 2.06 -12.92 0.10
N THR A 247 2.10 -11.84 0.88
CA THR A 247 3.36 -11.18 1.28
C THR A 247 3.66 -11.26 2.78
N GLY A 248 2.76 -11.86 3.57
CA GLY A 248 2.86 -11.99 5.02
C GLY A 248 2.27 -10.81 5.78
N ALA A 249 1.86 -11.06 7.03
CA ALA A 249 1.26 -10.05 7.91
C ALA A 249 2.30 -9.35 8.82
N ALA A 250 3.47 -9.95 9.05
CA ALA A 250 4.52 -9.41 9.89
C ALA A 250 5.68 -8.84 9.06
N LEU A 251 6.15 -7.65 9.39
CA LEU A 251 7.30 -6.99 8.78
C LEU A 251 8.61 -7.44 9.43
N ASN A 252 9.67 -7.52 8.64
CA ASN A 252 10.99 -8.03 9.10
C ASN A 252 12.00 -6.90 9.39
N ALA A 253 11.73 -5.68 8.94
CA ALA A 253 12.61 -4.54 9.19
C ALA A 253 12.56 -4.10 10.67
N ARG A 254 13.59 -3.40 11.12
CA ARG A 254 13.70 -2.91 12.50
C ARG A 254 13.60 -1.39 12.60
N LEU A 255 14.07 -0.67 11.60
CA LEU A 255 14.02 0.79 11.56
C LEU A 255 12.71 1.27 10.94
N GLU A 256 12.14 2.36 11.44
CA GLU A 256 10.88 2.93 10.98
C GLU A 256 10.82 3.11 9.46
N LYS A 257 11.78 3.84 8.90
CA LYS A 257 11.82 4.05 7.43
C LYS A 257 11.88 2.75 6.64
N SER A 258 12.58 1.75 7.15
CA SER A 258 12.69 0.45 6.50
C SER A 258 11.38 -0.35 6.61
N LEU A 259 10.64 -0.21 7.71
CA LEU A 259 9.32 -0.80 7.91
C LEU A 259 8.31 -0.23 6.92
N PHE A 260 8.30 1.10 6.73
CA PHE A 260 7.40 1.78 5.81
C PHE A 260 7.69 1.41 4.36
N VAL A 261 8.96 1.38 3.97
CA VAL A 261 9.38 0.90 2.64
C VAL A 261 9.02 -0.56 2.43
N GLU A 262 9.20 -1.43 3.44
CA GLU A 262 8.83 -2.84 3.33
C GLU A 262 7.32 -3.02 3.15
N ALA A 263 6.48 -2.28 3.89
CA ALA A 263 5.04 -2.30 3.74
C ALA A 263 4.61 -1.87 2.32
N ALA A 264 5.17 -0.78 1.81
CA ALA A 264 4.87 -0.28 0.46
C ALA A 264 5.35 -1.25 -0.64
N LEU A 265 6.54 -1.85 -0.49
CA LEU A 265 7.05 -2.87 -1.42
C LEU A 265 6.15 -4.10 -1.48
N ARG A 266 5.52 -4.50 -0.37
CA ARG A 266 4.55 -5.61 -0.36
C ARG A 266 3.30 -5.27 -1.16
N VAL A 267 2.79 -4.04 -1.04
CA VAL A 267 1.66 -3.57 -1.86
C VAL A 267 2.03 -3.58 -3.34
N LEU A 268 3.20 -3.02 -3.69
CA LEU A 268 3.68 -3.03 -5.08
C LEU A 268 3.86 -4.46 -5.61
N ALA A 269 4.52 -5.34 -4.85
CA ALA A 269 4.73 -6.73 -5.26
C ALA A 269 3.40 -7.47 -5.47
N TYR A 270 2.40 -7.23 -4.62
CA TYR A 270 1.07 -7.81 -4.75
C TYR A 270 0.34 -7.25 -5.97
N ALA A 271 0.38 -5.94 -6.20
CA ALA A 271 -0.21 -5.31 -7.38
C ALA A 271 0.39 -5.84 -8.70
N LEU A 272 1.73 -5.94 -8.78
CA LEU A 272 2.42 -6.45 -9.98
C LEU A 272 2.23 -7.95 -10.23
N ARG A 273 1.72 -8.69 -9.27
CA ARG A 273 1.35 -10.09 -9.42
C ARG A 273 -0.03 -10.26 -10.04
N ARG A 274 -0.96 -9.36 -9.69
CA ARG A 274 -2.32 -9.40 -10.21
C ARG A 274 -2.36 -9.18 -11.71
#